data_7e5067f0dd1d7607a7bec8e267466d1e
#
_entry.id   7e5067f0dd1d7607a7bec8e267466d1e
#
_cell.length_a   1.000
_cell.length_b   1.000
_cell.length_c   1.000
_cell.angle_alpha   90.00
_cell.angle_beta   90.00
_cell.angle_gamma   90.00
#
_symmetry.space_group_name_H-M   'P 1'
#
loop_
_entity.id
_entity.type
_entity.pdbx_description
1 polymer ?
#
loop_
_entity_poly.entity_id
_entity_poly.type
_entity_poly.pdbx_seq_one_letter_code
_entity_poly.pdbx_strand_id
1 'polypeptide(L)'
;MNMRAVTLIAALCTTATWAPARAQTVETSVVKFPQDIVYKGLPGAPQHVTLYGDSSQPGLYVDRIRFLPGMKVMPHWHPDTVRTVLVMSGTFYFAVGEQWDESKLVAYPAGTLYSEPPRTPHYAWAKDGEVILQITAIGPTGNVAVAPKKP
;
A
#
# COMPACT_ATOMS: atom_id res chain seq x y z
N MET A 1 49.79 25.17 -51.32
CA MET A 1 49.40 25.93 -50.11
C MET A 1 48.11 25.29 -49.58
N ASN A 2 48.22 24.32 -48.65
CA ASN A 2 47.11 23.53 -48.17
C ASN A 2 46.68 24.06 -46.80
N MET A 3 45.52 24.72 -46.75
CA MET A 3 44.86 25.07 -45.51
C MET A 3 44.07 23.88 -44.95
N ARG A 4 44.46 23.33 -43.80
CA ARG A 4 43.70 22.32 -43.07
C ARG A 4 42.70 23.07 -42.17
N ALA A 5 41.42 22.80 -42.40
CA ALA A 5 40.35 23.25 -41.49
C ALA A 5 40.36 22.41 -40.22
N VAL A 6 40.46 23.09 -39.06
CA VAL A 6 40.30 22.48 -37.72
C VAL A 6 38.86 22.62 -37.33
N THR A 7 38.14 21.50 -37.23
CA THR A 7 36.77 21.45 -36.71
C THR A 7 36.81 21.35 -35.19
N LEU A 8 36.38 22.37 -34.47
CA LEU A 8 36.19 22.32 -33.04
C LEU A 8 34.85 21.60 -32.73
N ILE A 9 34.91 20.47 -32.07
CA ILE A 9 33.72 19.80 -31.51
C ILE A 9 33.53 20.33 -30.09
N ALA A 10 32.49 21.12 -29.90
CA ALA A 10 32.06 21.57 -28.57
C ALA A 10 31.25 20.43 -27.90
N ALA A 11 31.80 19.84 -26.86
CA ALA A 11 31.10 18.88 -26.02
C ALA A 11 30.12 19.62 -25.09
N LEU A 12 28.80 19.43 -25.29
CA LEU A 12 27.78 19.89 -24.34
C LEU A 12 27.77 18.93 -23.13
N CYS A 13 28.34 19.37 -22.00
CA CYS A 13 28.13 18.71 -20.71
C CYS A 13 26.75 19.09 -20.16
N THR A 14 25.77 18.21 -20.27
CA THR A 14 24.49 18.34 -19.59
C THR A 14 24.68 17.93 -18.11
N THR A 15 24.71 18.91 -17.22
CA THR A 15 24.68 18.64 -15.76
C THR A 15 23.26 18.25 -15.36
N ALA A 16 23.05 16.95 -15.08
CA ALA A 16 21.83 16.49 -14.46
C ALA A 16 21.75 17.04 -13.03
N THR A 17 20.87 18.00 -12.78
CA THR A 17 20.58 18.48 -11.43
C THR A 17 19.71 17.47 -10.72
N TRP A 18 20.28 16.69 -9.82
CA TRP A 18 19.54 15.86 -8.88
C TRP A 18 18.82 16.78 -7.90
N ALA A 19 17.49 16.85 -8.00
CA ALA A 19 16.71 17.47 -6.94
C ALA A 19 16.81 16.59 -5.69
N PRO A 20 17.17 17.13 -4.52
CA PRO A 20 17.21 16.35 -3.30
C PRO A 20 15.80 15.84 -2.97
N ALA A 21 15.68 14.54 -2.71
CA ALA A 21 14.46 13.98 -2.15
C ALA A 21 14.15 14.72 -0.85
N ARG A 22 12.98 15.36 -0.80
CA ARG A 22 12.55 16.10 0.38
C ARG A 22 12.27 15.07 1.48
N ALA A 23 13.18 14.93 2.42
CA ALA A 23 12.99 14.11 3.60
C ALA A 23 11.75 14.62 4.36
N GLN A 24 10.81 13.74 4.70
CA GLN A 24 9.74 14.05 5.63
C GLN A 24 10.39 14.44 6.96
N THR A 25 10.27 15.70 7.36
CA THR A 25 10.70 16.16 8.69
C THR A 25 9.69 15.64 9.70
N VAL A 26 10.03 14.56 10.40
CA VAL A 26 9.27 14.12 11.58
C VAL A 26 9.78 14.93 12.76
N GLU A 27 9.11 16.05 13.07
CA GLU A 27 9.55 16.94 14.14
C GLU A 27 9.11 16.47 15.53
N THR A 28 8.16 15.54 15.66
CA THR A 28 7.63 15.10 16.95
C THR A 28 7.40 13.59 17.00
N SER A 29 7.63 13.03 18.21
CA SER A 29 7.25 11.64 18.50
C SER A 29 5.74 11.46 18.40
N VAL A 30 5.28 10.45 17.66
CA VAL A 30 3.88 10.09 17.54
C VAL A 30 3.57 8.95 18.51
N VAL A 31 2.63 9.19 19.43
CA VAL A 31 2.11 8.18 20.36
C VAL A 31 0.60 8.05 20.15
N LYS A 32 0.13 6.82 19.92
CA LYS A 32 -1.30 6.48 19.76
C LYS A 32 -1.63 5.34 20.70
N PHE A 33 -2.34 5.63 21.79
CA PHE A 33 -2.82 4.59 22.68
C PHE A 33 -4.03 3.86 22.07
N PRO A 34 -4.26 2.57 22.39
CA PRO A 34 -5.36 1.79 21.81
C PRO A 34 -6.74 2.45 21.99
N GLN A 35 -6.99 3.09 23.12
CA GLN A 35 -8.25 3.77 23.44
C GLN A 35 -8.48 5.05 22.60
N ASP A 36 -7.41 5.64 22.05
CA ASP A 36 -7.48 6.87 21.26
C ASP A 36 -7.66 6.59 19.75
N ILE A 37 -7.65 5.31 19.37
CA ILE A 37 -7.77 4.90 17.97
C ILE A 37 -9.23 4.86 17.56
N VAL A 38 -9.65 5.86 16.78
CA VAL A 38 -11.02 5.96 16.26
C VAL A 38 -11.03 5.55 14.78
N TYR A 39 -11.62 4.39 14.50
CA TYR A 39 -11.82 3.92 13.14
C TYR A 39 -12.97 4.67 12.46
N LYS A 40 -12.77 5.03 11.20
CA LYS A 40 -13.76 5.71 10.37
C LYS A 40 -13.96 4.95 9.06
N GLY A 41 -15.20 4.91 8.57
CA GLY A 41 -15.56 4.28 7.30
C GLY A 41 -17.03 4.44 6.99
N LEU A 42 -17.39 4.14 5.75
CA LEU A 42 -18.80 4.08 5.33
C LEU A 42 -19.44 2.78 5.82
N PRO A 43 -20.78 2.75 6.00
CA PRO A 43 -21.49 1.51 6.28
C PRO A 43 -21.17 0.43 5.23
N GLY A 44 -20.83 -0.78 5.68
CA GLY A 44 -20.50 -1.90 4.78
C GLY A 44 -19.11 -1.87 4.16
N ALA A 45 -18.28 -0.87 4.46
CA ALA A 45 -16.89 -0.78 4.03
C ALA A 45 -15.91 -1.02 5.19
N PRO A 46 -14.66 -1.41 4.92
CA PRO A 46 -13.62 -1.44 5.94
C PRO A 46 -13.44 -0.06 6.59
N GLN A 47 -13.20 -0.07 7.89
CA GLN A 47 -12.96 1.14 8.65
C GLN A 47 -11.45 1.38 8.78
N HIS A 48 -11.03 2.63 8.64
CA HIS A 48 -9.62 3.02 8.59
C HIS A 48 -9.26 4.05 9.65
N VAL A 49 -7.98 4.05 10.02
CA VAL A 49 -7.34 5.14 10.76
C VAL A 49 -5.86 5.22 10.38
N THR A 50 -5.40 6.41 10.03
CA THR A 50 -3.98 6.68 9.83
C THR A 50 -3.33 6.94 11.20
N LEU A 51 -2.31 6.16 11.53
CA LEU A 51 -1.56 6.28 12.77
C LEU A 51 -0.31 7.14 12.60
N TYR A 52 0.29 7.12 11.41
CA TYR A 52 1.51 7.83 11.09
C TYR A 52 1.54 8.21 9.60
N GLY A 53 2.12 9.37 9.27
CA GLY A 53 2.28 9.85 7.91
C GLY A 53 0.96 10.25 7.24
N ASP A 54 0.98 10.26 5.91
CA ASP A 54 -0.17 10.55 5.05
C ASP A 54 -0.15 9.58 3.87
N SER A 55 -1.11 8.67 3.84
CA SER A 55 -1.20 7.63 2.81
C SER A 55 -1.51 8.17 1.41
N SER A 56 -1.94 9.42 1.28
CA SER A 56 -2.18 10.10 -0.01
C SER A 56 -0.92 10.72 -0.61
N GLN A 57 0.17 10.81 0.16
CA GLN A 57 1.42 11.46 -0.23
C GLN A 57 2.57 10.45 -0.38
N PRO A 58 3.62 10.80 -1.15
CA PRO A 58 4.86 10.04 -1.14
C PRO A 58 5.49 10.01 0.26
N GLY A 59 5.88 8.83 0.73
CA GLY A 59 6.56 8.64 2.01
C GLY A 59 5.98 7.50 2.83
N LEU A 60 6.58 7.26 3.98
CA LEU A 60 6.15 6.24 4.93
C LEU A 60 4.82 6.62 5.55
N TYR A 61 3.89 5.66 5.59
CA TYR A 61 2.67 5.77 6.37
C TYR A 61 2.37 4.47 7.13
N VAL A 62 1.60 4.58 8.20
CA VAL A 62 1.07 3.45 8.97
C VAL A 62 -0.43 3.64 9.13
N ASP A 63 -1.20 2.70 8.58
CA ASP A 63 -2.65 2.64 8.72
C ASP A 63 -3.08 1.42 9.52
N ARG A 64 -4.21 1.53 10.22
CA ARG A 64 -4.96 0.36 10.68
C ARG A 64 -6.29 0.27 9.96
N ILE A 65 -6.64 -0.98 9.62
CA ILE A 65 -7.90 -1.30 8.98
C ILE A 65 -8.63 -2.31 9.84
N ARG A 66 -9.92 -2.04 10.05
CA ARG A 66 -10.85 -2.91 10.76
C ARG A 66 -11.88 -3.45 9.79
N PHE A 67 -11.91 -4.75 9.66
CA PHE A 67 -12.91 -5.48 8.88
C PHE A 67 -13.94 -6.05 9.82
N LEU A 68 -15.21 -5.75 9.58
CA LEU A 68 -16.31 -6.32 10.37
C LEU A 68 -16.54 -7.81 10.01
N PRO A 69 -17.15 -8.59 10.91
CA PRO A 69 -17.42 -10.01 10.66
C PRO A 69 -18.17 -10.25 9.35
N GLY A 70 -17.72 -11.24 8.58
CA GLY A 70 -18.31 -11.61 7.29
C GLY A 70 -17.93 -10.73 6.10
N MET A 71 -17.15 -9.66 6.30
CA MET A 71 -16.80 -8.72 5.24
C MET A 71 -15.86 -9.34 4.21
N LYS A 72 -16.30 -9.34 2.95
CA LYS A 72 -15.51 -9.75 1.78
C LYS A 72 -14.91 -8.52 1.10
N VAL A 73 -13.65 -8.65 0.70
CA VAL A 73 -12.93 -7.64 -0.09
C VAL A 73 -12.68 -8.25 -1.47
N MET A 74 -13.36 -7.71 -2.46
CA MET A 74 -13.32 -8.21 -3.83
C MET A 74 -11.94 -7.94 -4.47
N PRO A 75 -11.58 -8.64 -5.57
CA PRO A 75 -10.27 -8.48 -6.22
C PRO A 75 -9.94 -7.02 -6.51
N HIS A 76 -8.80 -6.59 -5.99
CA HIS A 76 -8.26 -5.25 -6.14
C HIS A 76 -6.73 -5.29 -6.00
N TRP A 77 -6.08 -4.16 -6.27
CA TRP A 77 -4.64 -3.99 -6.07
C TRP A 77 -4.31 -2.57 -5.59
N HIS A 78 -3.09 -2.41 -5.08
CA HIS A 78 -2.58 -1.14 -4.56
C HIS A 78 -1.37 -0.65 -5.36
N PRO A 79 -1.21 0.69 -5.56
CA PRO A 79 -0.08 1.26 -6.28
C PRO A 79 1.18 1.42 -5.41
N ASP A 80 1.10 1.23 -4.09
CA ASP A 80 2.22 1.38 -3.16
C ASP A 80 3.47 0.66 -3.67
N THR A 81 4.64 1.27 -3.51
CA THR A 81 5.91 0.65 -3.94
C THR A 81 6.39 -0.42 -2.97
N VAL A 82 6.11 -0.25 -1.69
CA VAL A 82 6.35 -1.22 -0.61
C VAL A 82 5.11 -1.22 0.26
N ARG A 83 4.56 -2.41 0.52
CA ARG A 83 3.41 -2.58 1.39
C ARG A 83 3.53 -3.88 2.18
N THR A 84 3.59 -3.76 3.49
CA THR A 84 3.57 -4.90 4.43
C THR A 84 2.33 -4.80 5.30
N VAL A 85 1.79 -5.96 5.67
CA VAL A 85 0.57 -6.08 6.45
C VAL A 85 0.81 -7.05 7.60
N LEU A 86 0.46 -6.60 8.81
CA LEU A 86 0.46 -7.43 10.02
C LEU A 86 -0.99 -7.68 10.45
N VAL A 87 -1.36 -8.94 10.59
CA VAL A 87 -2.64 -9.32 11.21
C VAL A 87 -2.53 -9.08 12.72
N MET A 88 -3.20 -8.05 13.23
CA MET A 88 -3.17 -7.67 14.65
C MET A 88 -4.12 -8.53 15.49
N SER A 89 -5.30 -8.84 14.95
CA SER A 89 -6.30 -9.68 15.61
C SER A 89 -7.21 -10.38 14.60
N GLY A 90 -7.83 -11.47 15.00
CA GLY A 90 -8.69 -12.30 14.16
C GLY A 90 -7.91 -13.19 13.20
N THR A 91 -8.62 -13.76 12.22
CA THR A 91 -8.05 -14.54 11.12
C THR A 91 -8.47 -13.91 9.80
N PHE A 92 -7.50 -13.46 9.02
CA PHE A 92 -7.74 -12.86 7.71
C PHE A 92 -7.53 -13.92 6.62
N TYR A 93 -8.58 -14.26 5.91
CA TYR A 93 -8.50 -15.17 4.78
C TYR A 93 -8.10 -14.39 3.54
N PHE A 94 -6.95 -14.73 2.95
CA PHE A 94 -6.32 -13.96 1.87
C PHE A 94 -5.93 -14.85 0.69
N ALA A 95 -6.07 -14.32 -0.52
CA ALA A 95 -5.57 -14.96 -1.73
C ALA A 95 -5.14 -13.93 -2.78
N VAL A 96 -4.12 -14.28 -3.56
CA VAL A 96 -3.70 -13.53 -4.75
C VAL A 96 -4.51 -14.02 -5.95
N GLY A 97 -5.03 -13.09 -6.75
CA GLY A 97 -5.77 -13.40 -7.97
C GLY A 97 -6.73 -12.31 -8.40
N GLU A 98 -7.10 -12.35 -9.68
CA GLU A 98 -8.02 -11.40 -10.31
C GLU A 98 -9.49 -11.77 -10.16
N GLN A 99 -9.80 -12.99 -9.72
CA GLN A 99 -11.15 -13.51 -9.57
C GLN A 99 -11.35 -14.09 -8.19
N TRP A 100 -12.52 -13.86 -7.63
CA TRP A 100 -12.91 -14.45 -6.35
C TRP A 100 -13.00 -15.98 -6.46
N ASP A 101 -12.24 -16.67 -5.61
CA ASP A 101 -12.26 -18.14 -5.49
C ASP A 101 -12.01 -18.51 -4.02
N GLU A 102 -13.05 -18.94 -3.33
CA GLU A 102 -12.97 -19.28 -1.90
C GLU A 102 -12.01 -20.44 -1.61
N SER A 103 -11.81 -21.34 -2.57
CA SER A 103 -10.93 -22.50 -2.41
C SER A 103 -9.45 -22.13 -2.34
N LYS A 104 -9.09 -20.91 -2.78
CA LYS A 104 -7.73 -20.39 -2.77
C LYS A 104 -7.39 -19.55 -1.54
N LEU A 105 -8.39 -19.23 -0.73
CA LEU A 105 -8.20 -18.44 0.46
C LEU A 105 -7.34 -19.21 1.49
N VAL A 106 -6.26 -18.57 1.93
CA VAL A 106 -5.38 -19.08 2.99
C VAL A 106 -5.64 -18.29 4.27
N ALA A 107 -5.77 -18.99 5.38
CA ALA A 107 -6.01 -18.39 6.69
C ALA A 107 -4.71 -17.77 7.24
N TYR A 108 -4.72 -16.48 7.51
CA TYR A 108 -3.66 -15.72 8.17
C TYR A 108 -4.11 -15.34 9.57
N PRO A 109 -3.72 -16.08 10.61
CA PRO A 109 -4.07 -15.76 12.00
C PRO A 109 -3.32 -14.53 12.50
N ALA A 110 -3.74 -14.00 13.66
CA ALA A 110 -3.05 -12.92 14.35
C ALA A 110 -1.55 -13.21 14.53
N GLY A 111 -0.69 -12.20 14.28
CA GLY A 111 0.76 -12.32 14.24
C GLY A 111 1.33 -12.63 12.85
N THR A 112 0.50 -12.98 11.85
CA THR A 112 0.98 -13.19 10.48
C THR A 112 1.42 -11.86 9.86
N LEU A 113 2.66 -11.83 9.35
CA LEU A 113 3.19 -10.74 8.51
C LEU A 113 3.25 -11.22 7.06
N TYR A 114 2.72 -10.42 6.15
CA TYR A 114 2.83 -10.67 4.71
C TYR A 114 3.06 -9.36 3.94
N SER A 115 3.39 -9.46 2.67
CA SER A 115 3.53 -8.31 1.78
C SER A 115 2.54 -8.37 0.64
N GLU A 116 2.12 -7.20 0.17
CA GLU A 116 1.30 -7.00 -1.02
C GLU A 116 2.16 -6.30 -2.08
N PRO A 117 2.74 -7.05 -3.06
CA PRO A 117 3.54 -6.44 -4.10
C PRO A 117 2.72 -5.44 -4.93
N PRO A 118 3.35 -4.37 -5.45
CA PRO A 118 2.66 -3.36 -6.25
C PRO A 118 1.85 -3.98 -7.38
N ARG A 119 0.63 -3.47 -7.57
CA ARG A 119 -0.26 -3.86 -8.68
C ARG A 119 -0.56 -5.36 -8.77
N THR A 120 -0.39 -6.09 -7.67
CA THR A 120 -0.71 -7.51 -7.59
C THR A 120 -2.15 -7.69 -7.12
N PRO A 121 -3.06 -8.16 -7.97
CA PRO A 121 -4.45 -8.39 -7.60
C PRO A 121 -4.57 -9.41 -6.47
N HIS A 122 -5.40 -9.09 -5.50
CA HIS A 122 -5.70 -9.95 -4.37
C HIS A 122 -7.11 -9.70 -3.84
N TYR A 123 -7.60 -10.61 -3.02
CA TYR A 123 -8.91 -10.54 -2.38
C TYR A 123 -8.87 -11.21 -1.01
N ALA A 124 -9.84 -10.88 -0.17
CA ALA A 124 -9.81 -11.34 1.20
C ALA A 124 -11.19 -11.43 1.86
N TRP A 125 -11.25 -12.08 3.02
CA TRP A 125 -12.46 -12.29 3.78
C TRP A 125 -12.20 -12.30 5.29
N ALA A 126 -12.92 -11.49 6.04
CA ALA A 126 -13.01 -11.56 7.50
C ALA A 126 -14.12 -12.57 7.88
N LYS A 127 -13.91 -13.87 7.54
CA LYS A 127 -14.93 -14.92 7.55
C LYS A 127 -15.45 -15.23 8.95
N ASP A 128 -14.54 -15.43 9.90
CA ASP A 128 -14.85 -16.02 11.20
C ASP A 128 -15.07 -14.95 12.30
N GLY A 129 -14.93 -13.68 11.98
CA GLY A 129 -15.07 -12.61 12.95
C GLY A 129 -14.43 -11.32 12.49
N GLU A 130 -14.33 -10.36 13.41
CA GLU A 130 -13.63 -9.10 13.18
C GLU A 130 -12.14 -9.34 12.97
N VAL A 131 -11.55 -8.60 12.04
CA VAL A 131 -10.10 -8.62 11.77
C VAL A 131 -9.55 -7.21 11.83
N ILE A 132 -8.43 -7.04 12.53
CA ILE A 132 -7.67 -5.78 12.52
C ILE A 132 -6.32 -6.04 11.87
N LEU A 133 -6.02 -5.25 10.84
CA LEU A 133 -4.73 -5.25 10.16
C LEU A 133 -3.97 -3.96 10.46
N GLN A 134 -2.65 -4.03 10.53
CA GLN A 134 -1.77 -2.86 10.44
C GLN A 134 -0.98 -2.91 9.15
N ILE A 135 -1.05 -1.83 8.39
CA ILE A 135 -0.34 -1.63 7.15
C ILE A 135 0.82 -0.68 7.41
N THR A 136 2.01 -1.06 6.95
CA THR A 136 3.18 -0.18 6.88
C THR A 136 3.65 -0.14 5.45
N ALA A 137 3.62 1.05 4.83
CA ALA A 137 3.83 1.16 3.41
C ALA A 137 4.47 2.50 2.99
N ILE A 138 4.90 2.56 1.73
CA ILE A 138 5.39 3.78 1.07
C ILE A 138 4.35 4.24 0.06
N GLY A 139 3.70 5.36 0.37
CA GLY A 139 2.67 5.97 -0.47
C GLY A 139 3.18 6.64 -1.76
N PRO A 140 2.27 7.18 -2.57
CA PRO A 140 0.84 7.25 -2.30
C PRO A 140 0.12 5.91 -2.45
N THR A 141 -0.91 5.67 -1.62
CA THR A 141 -1.75 4.48 -1.73
C THR A 141 -3.01 4.75 -2.53
N GLY A 142 -3.69 3.66 -2.87
CA GLY A 142 -4.99 3.65 -3.52
C GLY A 142 -5.58 2.23 -3.51
N ASN A 143 -6.84 2.12 -3.85
CA ASN A 143 -7.52 0.85 -4.04
C ASN A 143 -8.08 0.82 -5.47
N VAL A 144 -7.53 -0.04 -6.31
CA VAL A 144 -7.93 -0.17 -7.72
C VAL A 144 -8.63 -1.50 -7.91
N ALA A 145 -9.92 -1.45 -8.13
CA ALA A 145 -10.74 -2.65 -8.37
C ALA A 145 -10.30 -3.36 -9.67
N VAL A 146 -10.28 -4.69 -9.64
CA VAL A 146 -10.09 -5.51 -10.84
C VAL A 146 -11.45 -5.69 -11.53
N ALA A 147 -11.52 -5.36 -12.81
CA ALA A 147 -12.74 -5.56 -13.59
C ALA A 147 -13.04 -7.06 -13.72
N PRO A 148 -14.29 -7.50 -13.54
CA PRO A 148 -14.67 -8.88 -13.80
C PRO A 148 -14.33 -9.27 -15.25
N LYS A 149 -13.73 -10.44 -15.45
CA LYS A 149 -13.56 -10.97 -16.82
C LYS A 149 -14.97 -11.25 -17.37
N LYS A 150 -15.26 -10.68 -18.54
CA LYS A 150 -16.46 -11.05 -19.27
C LYS A 150 -16.39 -12.54 -19.63
N PRO A 151 -17.51 -13.27 -19.51
CA PRO A 151 -17.59 -14.66 -19.94
C PRO A 151 -17.31 -14.82 -21.45
#